data_31644c16075340d7233b3bee4608d90b
#
_entry.id   31644c16075340d7233b3bee4608d90b
#
_cell.length_a   1.000
_cell.length_b   1.000
_cell.length_c   1.000
_cell.angle_alpha   90.00
_cell.angle_beta   90.00
_cell.angle_gamma   90.00
#
_symmetry.space_group_name_H-M   'P 1'
#
loop_
_entity.id
_entity.type
_entity.pdbx_description
1 polymer ?
#
loop_
_entity_poly.entity_id
_entity_poly.type
_entity_poly.pdbx_seq_one_letter_code
_entity_poly.pdbx_strand_id
1 'polypeptide(L)'
;TWLDRKEIYRVGETAQGLPISLRLVFATTEDIHSTFLTTFLRRIPILVSLPDLQHRSREEKEALTLQFFWQEARTLAARLQLTPRLLQVLTQYVYRGNVGELKNVVKYAVASAWARSPGREMLTVRLHDLPENVMAATPALSEAMGQQEPLLIEPQTSLVWLLRARDPVQGLIYDVQCRVLAQYEAVLNKKTVWEEAQRSMGEEIETLFDRLIFDNHDSSSSQMLLLIAHQVREEYYRLEKRFNIQFNGNCLYALSHYLIHRSRQPQST
;
A
#
# COMPACT_ATOMS: atom_id res chain seq x y z
N THR A 1 31.62 -8.14 10.99
CA THR A 1 30.72 -6.98 11.10
C THR A 1 29.79 -7.19 12.28
N TRP A 2 29.25 -6.11 12.86
CA TRP A 2 28.31 -6.22 14.00
C TRP A 2 27.01 -6.98 13.61
N LEU A 3 26.62 -7.00 12.35
CA LEU A 3 25.52 -7.85 11.83
C LEU A 3 25.76 -9.34 12.11
N ASP A 4 27.01 -9.78 12.13
CA ASP A 4 27.37 -11.19 12.38
C ASP A 4 27.57 -11.45 13.88
N ARG A 5 28.20 -10.52 14.58
CA ARG A 5 28.64 -10.71 15.98
C ARG A 5 27.62 -10.22 17.00
N LYS A 6 26.62 -9.41 16.56
CA LYS A 6 25.65 -8.73 17.45
C LYS A 6 26.30 -7.90 18.57
N GLU A 7 27.47 -7.36 18.28
CA GLU A 7 28.27 -6.56 19.21
C GLU A 7 28.67 -5.26 18.55
N ILE A 8 28.63 -4.16 19.28
CA ILE A 8 29.20 -2.89 18.85
C ILE A 8 30.36 -2.51 19.76
N TYR A 9 31.33 -1.82 19.17
CA TYR A 9 32.49 -1.30 19.84
C TYR A 9 32.42 0.22 19.85
N ARG A 10 32.83 0.86 20.94
CA ARG A 10 33.04 2.31 20.94
C ARG A 10 34.18 2.67 20.00
N VAL A 11 34.09 3.83 19.37
CA VAL A 11 35.14 4.32 18.47
C VAL A 11 36.45 4.46 19.28
N GLY A 12 37.48 3.72 18.87
CA GLY A 12 38.79 3.68 19.56
C GLY A 12 38.96 2.56 20.59
N GLU A 13 37.90 1.79 20.91
CA GLU A 13 38.00 0.64 21.82
C GLU A 13 37.88 -0.67 21.01
N THR A 14 38.86 -1.58 21.24
CA THR A 14 38.85 -2.90 20.59
C THR A 14 38.64 -4.06 21.57
N ALA A 15 38.62 -3.78 22.88
CA ALA A 15 38.76 -4.81 23.92
C ALA A 15 37.41 -5.37 24.43
N GLN A 16 36.32 -4.61 24.43
CA GLN A 16 35.02 -5.08 24.92
C GLN A 16 33.92 -4.68 23.97
N GLY A 17 33.34 -5.68 23.27
CA GLY A 17 32.10 -5.49 22.51
C GLY A 17 30.88 -5.46 23.44
N LEU A 18 30.00 -4.53 23.24
CA LEU A 18 28.69 -4.47 23.91
C LEU A 18 27.70 -5.32 23.11
N PRO A 19 27.09 -6.36 23.70
CA PRO A 19 26.11 -7.18 23.02
C PRO A 19 24.85 -6.34 22.73
N ILE A 20 24.36 -6.41 21.50
CA ILE A 20 23.17 -5.67 21.06
C ILE A 20 22.19 -6.61 20.38
N SER A 21 20.92 -6.51 20.80
CA SER A 21 19.79 -7.12 20.12
C SER A 21 18.97 -6.03 19.43
N LEU A 22 19.14 -5.87 18.12
CA LEU A 22 18.44 -4.88 17.31
C LEU A 22 17.71 -5.55 16.15
N ARG A 23 16.52 -5.02 15.83
CA ARG A 23 15.86 -5.25 14.54
C ARG A 23 16.20 -4.07 13.63
N LEU A 24 16.68 -4.36 12.43
CA LEU A 24 17.07 -3.34 11.47
C LEU A 24 16.18 -3.39 10.25
N VAL A 25 15.80 -2.22 9.82
CA VAL A 25 15.12 -2.00 8.54
C VAL A 25 15.98 -1.02 7.74
N PHE A 26 16.37 -1.44 6.55
CA PHE A 26 17.07 -0.59 5.60
C PHE A 26 16.10 -0.18 4.50
N ALA A 27 16.20 1.05 4.05
CA ALA A 27 15.44 1.56 2.91
C ALA A 27 16.40 2.25 1.94
N THR A 28 16.25 1.98 0.66
CA THR A 28 17.02 2.61 -0.41
C THR A 28 16.16 2.74 -1.66
N THR A 29 16.47 3.72 -2.50
CA THR A 29 15.92 3.87 -3.85
C THR A 29 16.87 3.31 -4.92
N GLU A 30 18.07 2.91 -4.52
CA GLU A 30 19.08 2.36 -5.42
C GLU A 30 18.80 0.90 -5.76
N ASP A 31 19.26 0.47 -6.93
CA ASP A 31 19.22 -0.94 -7.28
C ASP A 31 20.17 -1.72 -6.34
N ILE A 32 19.55 -2.61 -5.56
CA ILE A 32 20.21 -3.35 -4.49
C ILE A 32 21.34 -4.23 -5.05
N HIS A 33 21.14 -4.82 -6.24
CA HIS A 33 22.09 -5.78 -6.80
C HIS A 33 23.30 -5.14 -7.46
N SER A 34 23.14 -3.90 -7.98
CA SER A 34 24.25 -3.16 -8.59
C SER A 34 25.02 -2.29 -7.61
N THR A 35 24.38 -1.81 -6.56
CA THR A 35 24.95 -0.79 -5.65
C THR A 35 25.59 -1.42 -4.40
N PHE A 36 25.02 -2.52 -3.90
CA PHE A 36 25.47 -3.10 -2.64
C PHE A 36 26.31 -4.37 -2.85
N LEU A 37 27.32 -4.52 -1.99
CA LEU A 37 28.18 -5.71 -1.99
C LEU A 37 27.34 -6.98 -1.71
N THR A 38 27.54 -8.02 -2.48
CA THR A 38 26.89 -9.32 -2.32
C THR A 38 27.05 -9.88 -0.91
N THR A 39 28.22 -9.62 -0.27
CA THR A 39 28.49 -10.02 1.10
C THR A 39 27.61 -9.31 2.13
N PHE A 40 27.17 -8.07 1.87
CA PHE A 40 26.23 -7.34 2.69
C PHE A 40 24.81 -7.88 2.49
N LEU A 41 24.38 -8.08 1.25
CA LEU A 41 23.03 -8.56 0.91
C LEU A 41 22.73 -9.95 1.49
N ARG A 42 23.75 -10.82 1.58
CA ARG A 42 23.59 -12.16 2.19
C ARG A 42 23.23 -12.11 3.68
N ARG A 43 23.43 -10.97 4.36
CA ARG A 43 23.10 -10.77 5.76
C ARG A 43 21.73 -10.17 5.99
N ILE A 44 21.06 -9.77 4.91
CA ILE A 44 19.68 -9.25 4.92
C ILE A 44 18.77 -10.37 4.45
N PRO A 45 18.06 -11.04 5.37
CA PRO A 45 17.30 -12.24 5.03
C PRO A 45 16.03 -11.93 4.24
N ILE A 46 15.49 -10.72 4.37
CA ILE A 46 14.23 -10.32 3.74
C ILE A 46 14.47 -9.05 2.92
N LEU A 47 14.24 -9.15 1.62
CA LEU A 47 14.25 -8.02 0.70
C LEU A 47 12.82 -7.79 0.20
N VAL A 48 12.31 -6.58 0.38
CA VAL A 48 10.98 -6.18 -0.09
C VAL A 48 11.14 -5.06 -1.09
N SER A 49 10.69 -5.30 -2.33
CA SER A 49 10.62 -4.27 -3.36
C SER A 49 9.23 -3.64 -3.37
N LEU A 50 9.18 -2.33 -3.23
CA LEU A 50 7.96 -1.56 -3.39
C LEU A 50 7.91 -1.01 -4.82
N PRO A 51 6.93 -1.41 -5.64
CA PRO A 51 6.81 -0.88 -6.98
C PRO A 51 6.51 0.62 -6.91
N ASP A 52 7.07 1.36 -7.88
CA ASP A 52 6.72 2.75 -8.04
C ASP A 52 5.23 2.91 -8.43
N LEU A 53 4.73 4.14 -8.35
CA LEU A 53 3.32 4.41 -8.58
C LEU A 53 2.88 4.04 -10.01
N GLN A 54 3.77 4.14 -10.99
CA GLN A 54 3.48 3.82 -12.38
C GLN A 54 3.13 2.33 -12.57
N HIS A 55 3.81 1.45 -11.83
CA HIS A 55 3.62 0.00 -11.90
C HIS A 55 2.54 -0.54 -10.94
N ARG A 56 1.85 0.34 -10.22
CA ARG A 56 0.72 -0.05 -9.37
C ARG A 56 -0.58 -0.11 -10.16
N SER A 57 -1.52 -0.92 -9.67
CA SER A 57 -2.84 -1.02 -10.28
C SER A 57 -3.60 0.31 -10.25
N ARG A 58 -4.62 0.44 -11.09
CA ARG A 58 -5.48 1.61 -11.10
C ARG A 58 -6.20 1.81 -9.77
N GLU A 59 -6.65 0.70 -9.19
CA GLU A 59 -7.36 0.65 -7.91
C GLU A 59 -6.46 1.13 -6.77
N GLU A 60 -5.21 0.69 -6.74
CA GLU A 60 -4.23 1.17 -5.75
C GLU A 60 -3.93 2.68 -5.91
N LYS A 61 -3.83 3.16 -7.15
CA LYS A 61 -3.65 4.60 -7.43
C LYS A 61 -4.86 5.41 -6.98
N GLU A 62 -6.07 4.91 -7.24
CA GLU A 62 -7.31 5.54 -6.80
C GLU A 62 -7.39 5.57 -5.27
N ALA A 63 -7.10 4.45 -4.61
CA ALA A 63 -7.09 4.36 -3.15
C ALA A 63 -6.12 5.36 -2.51
N LEU A 64 -4.89 5.48 -3.02
CA LEU A 64 -3.91 6.47 -2.57
C LEU A 64 -4.39 7.91 -2.80
N THR A 65 -4.98 8.17 -3.96
CA THR A 65 -5.54 9.48 -4.30
C THR A 65 -6.65 9.87 -3.32
N LEU A 66 -7.58 8.95 -3.06
CA LEU A 66 -8.66 9.15 -2.10
C LEU A 66 -8.15 9.35 -0.67
N GLN A 67 -7.13 8.59 -0.27
CA GLN A 67 -6.49 8.76 1.04
C GLN A 67 -5.90 10.17 1.20
N PHE A 68 -5.24 10.71 0.19
CA PHE A 68 -4.68 12.06 0.26
C PHE A 68 -5.78 13.13 0.30
N PHE A 69 -6.83 13.02 -0.51
CA PHE A 69 -7.97 13.94 -0.41
C PHE A 69 -8.64 13.86 0.96
N TRP A 70 -8.79 12.68 1.52
CA TRP A 70 -9.34 12.48 2.85
C TRP A 70 -8.47 13.15 3.93
N GLN A 71 -7.14 13.05 3.83
CA GLN A 71 -6.23 13.75 4.74
C GLN A 71 -6.38 15.26 4.65
N GLU A 72 -6.49 15.82 3.45
CA GLU A 72 -6.71 17.25 3.24
C GLU A 72 -8.08 17.70 3.75
N ALA A 73 -9.15 16.93 3.54
CA ALA A 73 -10.48 17.21 4.08
C ALA A 73 -10.46 17.33 5.62
N ARG A 74 -9.74 16.43 6.29
CA ARG A 74 -9.57 16.47 7.75
C ARG A 74 -8.72 17.65 8.20
N THR A 75 -7.64 17.95 7.48
CA THR A 75 -6.74 19.07 7.81
C THR A 75 -7.46 20.42 7.72
N LEU A 76 -8.31 20.59 6.71
CA LEU A 76 -9.10 21.81 6.50
C LEU A 76 -10.42 21.83 7.26
N ALA A 77 -10.82 20.70 7.87
CA ALA A 77 -12.15 20.50 8.46
C ALA A 77 -13.29 20.85 7.47
N ALA A 78 -13.10 20.61 6.17
CA ALA A 78 -14.00 20.96 5.09
C ALA A 78 -14.43 19.72 4.30
N ARG A 79 -15.67 19.73 3.79
CA ARG A 79 -16.16 18.70 2.87
C ARG A 79 -15.56 18.92 1.48
N LEU A 80 -15.03 17.86 0.88
CA LEU A 80 -14.50 17.88 -0.49
C LEU A 80 -15.42 17.12 -1.44
N GLN A 81 -15.79 17.77 -2.53
CA GLN A 81 -16.52 17.16 -3.62
C GLN A 81 -15.57 16.98 -4.81
N LEU A 82 -15.31 15.73 -5.19
CA LEU A 82 -14.41 15.38 -6.29
C LEU A 82 -15.19 15.01 -7.53
N THR A 83 -14.86 15.60 -8.68
CA THR A 83 -15.47 15.20 -9.94
C THR A 83 -14.87 13.89 -10.44
N PRO A 84 -15.66 12.99 -11.09
CA PRO A 84 -15.14 11.72 -11.63
C PRO A 84 -13.97 11.92 -12.61
N ARG A 85 -14.06 12.97 -13.40
CA ARG A 85 -13.01 13.33 -14.36
C ARG A 85 -11.69 13.71 -13.69
N LEU A 86 -11.73 14.39 -12.55
CA LEU A 86 -10.55 14.69 -11.75
C LEU A 86 -9.85 13.40 -11.29
N LEU A 87 -10.61 12.46 -10.73
CA LEU A 87 -10.07 11.18 -10.26
C LEU A 87 -9.46 10.37 -11.41
N GLN A 88 -10.11 10.35 -12.57
CA GLN A 88 -9.59 9.67 -13.74
C GLN A 88 -8.24 10.25 -14.17
N VAL A 89 -8.11 11.57 -14.28
CA VAL A 89 -6.86 12.23 -14.64
C VAL A 89 -5.76 11.89 -13.65
N LEU A 90 -6.04 12.01 -12.35
CA LEU A 90 -5.07 11.72 -11.30
C LEU A 90 -4.60 10.26 -11.29
N THR A 91 -5.46 9.30 -11.64
CA THR A 91 -5.09 7.88 -11.70
C THR A 91 -4.34 7.50 -12.97
N GLN A 92 -4.51 8.25 -14.06
CA GLN A 92 -3.85 7.98 -15.34
C GLN A 92 -2.53 8.74 -15.51
N TYR A 93 -2.33 9.85 -14.78
CA TYR A 93 -1.13 10.65 -14.88
C TYR A 93 0.12 9.88 -14.43
N VAL A 94 1.23 10.08 -15.14
CA VAL A 94 2.53 9.47 -14.83
C VAL A 94 3.33 10.37 -13.90
N TYR A 95 3.39 10.00 -12.65
CA TYR A 95 4.10 10.73 -11.60
C TYR A 95 5.58 10.38 -11.59
N ARG A 96 6.45 11.25 -12.08
CA ARG A 96 7.92 11.05 -12.03
C ARG A 96 8.46 11.09 -10.61
N GLY A 97 7.87 11.90 -9.75
CA GLY A 97 8.17 11.99 -8.31
C GLY A 97 7.40 10.99 -7.47
N ASN A 98 6.82 9.95 -8.11
CA ASN A 98 6.15 8.84 -7.46
C ASN A 98 4.99 9.29 -6.53
N VAL A 99 4.78 8.60 -5.40
CA VAL A 99 3.72 8.89 -4.41
C VAL A 99 3.83 10.30 -3.83
N GLY A 100 5.07 10.81 -3.68
CA GLY A 100 5.32 12.18 -3.20
C GLY A 100 4.75 13.25 -4.12
N GLU A 101 4.92 13.08 -5.42
CA GLU A 101 4.36 14.01 -6.43
C GLU A 101 2.83 13.94 -6.44
N LEU A 102 2.23 12.76 -6.43
CA LEU A 102 0.78 12.60 -6.33
C LEU A 102 0.23 13.35 -5.10
N LYS A 103 0.85 13.17 -3.93
CA LYS A 103 0.46 13.88 -2.71
C LYS A 103 0.52 15.39 -2.86
N ASN A 104 1.57 15.92 -3.50
CA ASN A 104 1.72 17.36 -3.74
C ASN A 104 0.69 17.89 -4.74
N VAL A 105 0.39 17.13 -5.80
CA VAL A 105 -0.67 17.47 -6.77
C VAL A 105 -2.04 17.55 -6.10
N VAL A 106 -2.37 16.60 -5.23
CA VAL A 106 -3.62 16.63 -4.47
C VAL A 106 -3.68 17.86 -3.54
N LYS A 107 -2.60 18.14 -2.80
CA LYS A 107 -2.52 19.35 -1.96
C LYS A 107 -2.71 20.63 -2.75
N TYR A 108 -2.05 20.74 -3.90
CA TYR A 108 -2.18 21.88 -4.78
C TYR A 108 -3.62 22.07 -5.26
N ALA A 109 -4.26 20.97 -5.71
CA ALA A 109 -5.64 21.02 -6.19
C ALA A 109 -6.62 21.47 -5.11
N VAL A 110 -6.46 20.98 -3.88
CA VAL A 110 -7.31 21.39 -2.75
C VAL A 110 -7.04 22.84 -2.37
N ALA A 111 -5.79 23.27 -2.33
CA ALA A 111 -5.42 24.66 -2.05
C ALA A 111 -5.98 25.62 -3.13
N SER A 112 -5.91 25.27 -4.41
CA SER A 112 -6.50 26.01 -5.50
C SER A 112 -8.02 26.14 -5.37
N ALA A 113 -8.71 25.03 -5.09
CA ALA A 113 -10.15 25.03 -4.86
C ALA A 113 -10.54 25.91 -3.65
N TRP A 114 -9.75 25.84 -2.56
CA TRP A 114 -9.97 26.64 -1.37
C TRP A 114 -9.77 28.14 -1.64
N ALA A 115 -8.70 28.51 -2.33
CA ALA A 115 -8.41 29.90 -2.70
C ALA A 115 -9.51 30.53 -3.56
N ARG A 116 -10.16 29.72 -4.41
CA ARG A 116 -11.29 30.17 -5.24
C ARG A 116 -12.59 30.36 -4.43
N SER A 117 -12.74 29.68 -3.33
CA SER A 117 -13.98 29.70 -2.52
C SER A 117 -13.67 29.68 -1.03
N PRO A 118 -12.99 30.72 -0.51
CA PRO A 118 -12.58 30.74 0.89
C PRO A 118 -13.79 30.74 1.83
N GLY A 119 -13.68 29.99 2.93
CA GLY A 119 -14.71 29.96 3.97
C GLY A 119 -15.95 29.13 3.66
N ARG A 120 -16.00 28.41 2.56
CA ARG A 120 -17.10 27.47 2.27
C ARG A 120 -16.88 26.15 2.99
N GLU A 121 -17.95 25.62 3.58
CA GLU A 121 -17.94 24.29 4.22
C GLU A 121 -17.75 23.15 3.22
N MET A 122 -18.09 23.35 1.95
CA MET A 122 -17.92 22.39 0.89
C MET A 122 -17.10 22.97 -0.26
N LEU A 123 -16.00 22.31 -0.58
CA LEU A 123 -15.09 22.66 -1.65
C LEU A 123 -15.23 21.66 -2.82
N THR A 124 -15.62 22.15 -3.98
CA THR A 124 -15.64 21.32 -5.19
C THR A 124 -14.28 21.43 -5.86
N VAL A 125 -13.52 20.32 -5.85
CA VAL A 125 -12.24 20.20 -6.56
C VAL A 125 -12.49 19.73 -7.97
N ARG A 126 -12.04 20.50 -8.93
CA ARG A 126 -12.27 20.29 -10.37
C ARG A 126 -10.95 20.15 -11.13
N LEU A 127 -11.05 19.76 -12.38
CA LEU A 127 -9.88 19.58 -13.27
C LEU A 127 -8.98 20.82 -13.35
N HIS A 128 -9.57 22.01 -13.43
CA HIS A 128 -8.82 23.28 -13.51
C HIS A 128 -8.10 23.69 -12.20
N ASP A 129 -8.33 22.94 -11.11
CA ASP A 129 -7.59 23.12 -9.86
C ASP A 129 -6.26 22.36 -9.87
N LEU A 130 -6.01 21.50 -10.88
CA LEU A 130 -4.76 20.77 -11.03
C LEU A 130 -3.63 21.67 -11.54
N PRO A 131 -2.36 21.34 -11.29
CA PRO A 131 -1.22 22.01 -11.92
C PRO A 131 -1.27 21.90 -13.45
N GLU A 132 -0.75 22.91 -14.15
CA GLU A 132 -0.78 22.98 -15.61
C GLU A 132 -0.14 21.77 -16.30
N ASN A 133 0.98 21.27 -15.76
CA ASN A 133 1.66 20.09 -16.30
C ASN A 133 0.80 18.82 -16.23
N VAL A 134 -0.04 18.68 -15.20
CA VAL A 134 -0.97 17.55 -15.06
C VAL A 134 -2.14 17.71 -16.02
N MET A 135 -2.65 18.93 -16.17
CA MET A 135 -3.73 19.23 -17.12
C MET A 135 -3.28 19.03 -18.57
N ALA A 136 -2.08 19.51 -18.93
CA ALA A 136 -1.54 19.41 -20.28
C ALA A 136 -1.23 17.97 -20.71
N ALA A 137 -0.88 17.10 -19.75
CA ALA A 137 -0.60 15.68 -20.00
C ALA A 137 -1.88 14.81 -20.05
N THR A 138 -3.04 15.44 -19.87
CA THR A 138 -4.32 14.70 -19.87
C THR A 138 -4.67 14.31 -21.31
N PRO A 139 -4.75 13.01 -21.65
CA PRO A 139 -5.21 12.59 -22.96
C PRO A 139 -6.63 13.13 -23.23
N ALA A 140 -6.99 13.30 -24.50
CA ALA A 140 -8.37 13.59 -24.87
C ALA A 140 -9.26 12.47 -24.28
N LEU A 141 -9.94 12.77 -23.18
CA LEU A 141 -10.70 11.79 -22.43
C LEU A 141 -11.86 11.33 -23.29
N SER A 142 -12.00 10.02 -23.49
CA SER A 142 -13.13 9.47 -24.21
C SER A 142 -14.43 9.85 -23.48
N GLU A 143 -15.43 10.26 -24.25
CA GLU A 143 -16.76 10.67 -23.78
C GLU A 143 -17.56 9.52 -23.10
N ALA A 144 -16.96 8.32 -23.03
CA ALA A 144 -17.61 7.10 -22.54
C ALA A 144 -17.81 7.01 -21.02
N MET A 145 -17.47 8.04 -20.26
CA MET A 145 -17.82 8.07 -18.83
C MET A 145 -19.25 8.60 -18.70
N GLY A 146 -20.19 7.66 -18.69
CA GLY A 146 -21.56 7.90 -18.25
C GLY A 146 -21.60 8.68 -16.93
N GLN A 147 -22.75 9.25 -16.63
CA GLN A 147 -23.09 10.11 -15.50
C GLN A 147 -22.68 9.52 -14.13
N GLN A 148 -21.37 9.46 -13.85
CA GLN A 148 -20.91 9.13 -12.51
C GLN A 148 -21.12 10.36 -11.61
N GLU A 149 -21.73 10.12 -10.45
CA GLU A 149 -21.93 11.18 -9.46
C GLU A 149 -20.58 11.64 -8.85
N PRO A 150 -20.47 12.93 -8.53
CA PRO A 150 -19.30 13.44 -7.81
C PRO A 150 -19.15 12.74 -6.46
N LEU A 151 -17.92 12.40 -6.10
CA LEU A 151 -17.61 11.77 -4.82
C LEU A 151 -17.52 12.83 -3.72
N LEU A 152 -18.28 12.65 -2.64
CA LEU A 152 -18.21 13.49 -1.46
C LEU A 152 -17.32 12.84 -0.40
N ILE A 153 -16.37 13.61 0.10
CA ILE A 153 -15.48 13.23 1.21
C ILE A 153 -15.73 14.19 2.35
N GLU A 154 -16.22 13.68 3.47
CA GLU A 154 -16.43 14.47 4.69
C GLU A 154 -15.27 14.25 5.67
N PRO A 155 -14.88 15.25 6.50
CA PRO A 155 -13.80 15.10 7.47
C PRO A 155 -14.01 13.93 8.45
N GLN A 156 -15.28 13.62 8.75
CA GLN A 156 -15.67 12.55 9.68
C GLN A 156 -15.81 11.19 9.00
N THR A 157 -15.84 11.14 7.67
CA THR A 157 -15.97 9.87 6.93
C THR A 157 -14.80 8.96 7.28
N SER A 158 -15.09 7.71 7.59
CA SER A 158 -14.06 6.70 7.75
C SER A 158 -13.38 6.43 6.40
N LEU A 159 -12.05 6.46 6.37
CA LEU A 159 -11.31 6.10 5.15
C LEU A 159 -11.61 4.68 4.71
N VAL A 160 -11.80 3.75 5.66
CA VAL A 160 -12.22 2.38 5.39
C VAL A 160 -13.54 2.34 4.61
N TRP A 161 -14.52 3.12 5.04
CA TRP A 161 -15.81 3.21 4.34
C TRP A 161 -15.66 3.77 2.93
N LEU A 162 -14.87 4.85 2.79
CA LEU A 162 -14.61 5.49 1.49
C LEU A 162 -13.95 4.52 0.49
N LEU A 163 -12.97 3.75 0.95
CA LEU A 163 -12.27 2.76 0.13
C LEU A 163 -13.18 1.57 -0.21
N ARG A 164 -13.95 1.06 0.76
CA ARG A 164 -14.91 -0.04 0.53
C ARG A 164 -16.02 0.32 -0.47
N ALA A 165 -16.43 1.58 -0.51
CA ALA A 165 -17.43 2.04 -1.47
C ALA A 165 -16.90 2.02 -2.92
N ARG A 166 -15.57 2.05 -3.11
CA ARG A 166 -14.91 2.03 -4.42
C ARG A 166 -14.31 0.67 -4.75
N ASP A 167 -13.63 0.08 -3.80
CA ASP A 167 -13.02 -1.24 -3.89
C ASP A 167 -13.19 -1.97 -2.54
N PRO A 168 -14.14 -2.92 -2.45
CA PRO A 168 -14.37 -3.66 -1.22
C PRO A 168 -13.12 -4.40 -0.70
N VAL A 169 -12.25 -4.87 -1.60
CA VAL A 169 -11.01 -5.59 -1.25
C VAL A 169 -10.00 -4.65 -0.61
N GLN A 170 -9.76 -3.49 -1.22
CA GLN A 170 -8.86 -2.47 -0.67
C GLN A 170 -9.37 -1.95 0.68
N GLY A 171 -10.67 -1.73 0.81
CA GLY A 171 -11.27 -1.33 2.06
C GLY A 171 -11.08 -2.38 3.17
N LEU A 172 -11.19 -3.67 2.83
CA LEU A 172 -10.96 -4.77 3.77
C LEU A 172 -9.50 -4.84 4.22
N ILE A 173 -8.57 -4.74 3.28
CA ILE A 173 -7.12 -4.73 3.55
C ILE A 173 -6.77 -3.58 4.49
N TYR A 174 -7.25 -2.37 4.19
CA TYR A 174 -6.98 -1.19 5.01
C TYR A 174 -7.55 -1.32 6.43
N ASP A 175 -8.75 -1.88 6.58
CA ASP A 175 -9.38 -2.12 7.88
C ASP A 175 -8.53 -3.05 8.76
N VAL A 176 -8.03 -4.15 8.19
CA VAL A 176 -7.12 -5.07 8.90
C VAL A 176 -5.81 -4.38 9.26
N GLN A 177 -5.22 -3.59 8.34
CA GLN A 177 -4.02 -2.82 8.64
C GLN A 177 -4.21 -1.89 9.83
N CYS A 178 -5.35 -1.19 9.91
CA CYS A 178 -5.65 -0.30 11.03
C CYS A 178 -5.74 -1.08 12.36
N ARG A 179 -6.36 -2.28 12.37
CA ARG A 179 -6.46 -3.10 13.57
C ARG A 179 -5.10 -3.65 14.01
N VAL A 180 -4.29 -4.12 13.08
CA VAL A 180 -2.91 -4.57 13.34
C VAL A 180 -2.06 -3.45 13.93
N LEU A 181 -2.14 -2.24 13.35
CA LEU A 181 -1.43 -1.08 13.87
C LEU A 181 -1.91 -0.70 15.28
N ALA A 182 -3.22 -0.74 15.55
CA ALA A 182 -3.76 -0.45 16.88
C ALA A 182 -3.26 -1.47 17.94
N GLN A 183 -3.14 -2.75 17.60
CA GLN A 183 -2.54 -3.77 18.49
C GLN A 183 -1.07 -3.46 18.77
N TYR A 184 -0.33 -3.09 17.73
CA TYR A 184 1.08 -2.71 17.88
C TYR A 184 1.25 -1.45 18.77
N GLU A 185 0.43 -0.43 18.58
CA GLU A 185 0.41 0.76 19.44
C GLU A 185 0.04 0.44 20.88
N ALA A 186 -0.88 -0.53 21.11
CA ALA A 186 -1.22 -0.98 22.45
C ALA A 186 -0.01 -1.60 23.18
N VAL A 187 0.82 -2.35 22.47
CA VAL A 187 2.09 -2.88 23.00
C VAL A 187 3.07 -1.75 23.33
N LEU A 188 3.26 -0.78 22.43
CA LEU A 188 4.15 0.35 22.66
C LEU A 188 3.73 1.17 23.89
N ASN A 189 2.42 1.32 24.09
CA ASN A 189 1.84 2.02 25.23
C ASN A 189 1.71 1.12 26.49
N LYS A 190 2.30 -0.08 26.50
CA LYS A 190 2.27 -1.05 27.61
C LYS A 190 0.86 -1.44 28.08
N LYS A 191 -0.13 -1.39 27.18
CA LYS A 191 -1.52 -1.79 27.44
C LYS A 191 -1.73 -3.29 27.24
N THR A 192 -0.89 -3.93 26.44
CA THR A 192 -0.97 -5.35 26.07
C THR A 192 0.44 -5.94 26.00
N VAL A 193 0.57 -7.23 26.29
CA VAL A 193 1.82 -7.98 26.18
C VAL A 193 2.06 -8.36 24.72
N TRP A 194 3.33 -8.43 24.29
CA TRP A 194 3.70 -8.71 22.89
C TRP A 194 3.13 -10.04 22.38
N GLU A 195 3.19 -11.09 23.19
CA GLU A 195 2.71 -12.43 22.79
C GLU A 195 1.20 -12.46 22.51
N GLU A 196 0.43 -11.73 23.28
CA GLU A 196 -1.02 -11.59 23.10
C GLU A 196 -1.34 -10.77 21.85
N ALA A 197 -0.67 -9.64 21.67
CA ALA A 197 -0.83 -8.81 20.48
C ALA A 197 -0.41 -9.56 19.21
N GLN A 198 0.69 -10.30 19.24
CA GLN A 198 1.16 -11.11 18.11
C GLN A 198 0.12 -12.17 17.70
N ARG A 199 -0.51 -12.83 18.67
CA ARG A 199 -1.58 -13.81 18.40
C ARG A 199 -2.78 -13.13 17.76
N SER A 200 -3.26 -12.03 18.34
CA SER A 200 -4.40 -11.29 17.81
C SER A 200 -4.13 -10.73 16.40
N MET A 201 -2.94 -10.19 16.14
CA MET A 201 -2.55 -9.75 14.79
C MET A 201 -2.50 -10.92 13.80
N GLY A 202 -2.04 -12.10 14.23
CA GLY A 202 -2.03 -13.31 13.42
C GLY A 202 -3.44 -13.73 13.01
N GLU A 203 -4.37 -13.79 13.95
CA GLU A 203 -5.78 -14.14 13.72
C GLU A 203 -6.47 -13.16 12.76
N GLU A 204 -6.19 -11.86 12.88
CA GLU A 204 -6.71 -10.83 11.97
C GLU A 204 -6.19 -11.02 10.53
N ILE A 205 -4.92 -11.32 10.38
CA ILE A 205 -4.30 -11.56 9.08
C ILE A 205 -4.84 -12.87 8.46
N GLU A 206 -4.97 -13.95 9.23
CA GLU A 206 -5.56 -15.19 8.75
C GLU A 206 -7.01 -14.99 8.31
N THR A 207 -7.81 -14.28 9.11
CA THR A 207 -9.19 -13.95 8.76
C THR A 207 -9.27 -13.14 7.46
N LEU A 208 -8.33 -12.19 7.22
CA LEU A 208 -8.25 -11.45 5.98
C LEU A 208 -7.99 -12.39 4.79
N PHE A 209 -7.02 -13.29 4.92
CA PHE A 209 -6.70 -14.23 3.85
C PHE A 209 -7.86 -15.17 3.56
N ASP A 210 -8.55 -15.68 4.57
CA ASP A 210 -9.72 -16.52 4.39
C ASP A 210 -10.81 -15.81 3.59
N ARG A 211 -11.10 -14.56 3.91
CA ARG A 211 -12.07 -13.74 3.15
C ARG A 211 -11.63 -13.48 1.72
N LEU A 212 -10.34 -13.14 1.49
CA LEU A 212 -9.81 -12.90 0.15
C LEU A 212 -9.83 -14.17 -0.71
N ILE A 213 -9.69 -15.35 -0.10
CA ILE A 213 -9.63 -16.64 -0.79
C ILE A 213 -11.02 -17.20 -1.05
N PHE A 214 -11.93 -17.13 -0.08
CA PHE A 214 -13.20 -17.88 -0.12
C PHE A 214 -14.41 -17.01 -0.51
N ASP A 215 -14.39 -15.69 -0.30
CA ASP A 215 -15.53 -14.83 -0.66
C ASP A 215 -15.59 -14.48 -2.17
N ASN A 216 -14.54 -14.77 -2.95
CA ASN A 216 -14.51 -14.55 -4.40
C ASN A 216 -14.94 -15.83 -5.15
N HIS A 217 -16.21 -16.16 -5.10
CA HIS A 217 -16.80 -17.30 -5.81
C HIS A 217 -17.07 -17.00 -7.31
N ASP A 218 -16.00 -16.99 -8.12
CA ASP A 218 -16.12 -17.24 -9.55
C ASP A 218 -15.60 -18.64 -9.87
N SER A 219 -16.51 -19.54 -10.23
CA SER A 219 -16.24 -20.98 -10.45
C SER A 219 -15.20 -21.29 -11.54
N SER A 220 -14.96 -20.36 -12.46
CA SER A 220 -13.89 -20.47 -13.49
C SER A 220 -12.49 -20.17 -12.92
N SER A 221 -12.41 -19.55 -11.78
CA SER A 221 -11.16 -19.19 -11.09
C SER A 221 -10.54 -20.37 -10.33
N SER A 222 -11.35 -21.34 -9.93
CA SER A 222 -10.91 -22.43 -9.04
C SER A 222 -9.89 -23.36 -9.69
N GLN A 223 -10.04 -23.71 -10.97
CA GLN A 223 -9.08 -24.59 -11.65
C GLN A 223 -7.74 -23.90 -11.90
N MET A 224 -7.77 -22.62 -12.29
CA MET A 224 -6.56 -21.83 -12.48
C MET A 224 -5.83 -21.55 -11.17
N LEU A 225 -6.60 -21.36 -10.09
CA LEU A 225 -6.07 -21.23 -8.72
C LEU A 225 -5.29 -22.47 -8.29
N LEU A 226 -5.85 -23.67 -8.51
CA LEU A 226 -5.19 -24.93 -8.18
C LEU A 226 -3.90 -25.14 -8.98
N LEU A 227 -3.89 -24.77 -10.26
CA LEU A 227 -2.72 -24.85 -11.12
C LEU A 227 -1.60 -23.92 -10.65
N ILE A 228 -1.92 -22.67 -10.38
CA ILE A 228 -0.97 -21.68 -9.88
C ILE A 228 -0.49 -22.06 -8.47
N ALA A 229 -1.39 -22.51 -7.59
CA ALA A 229 -1.03 -22.96 -6.25
C ALA A 229 -0.07 -24.15 -6.30
N HIS A 230 -0.23 -25.06 -7.28
CA HIS A 230 0.71 -26.17 -7.46
C HIS A 230 2.10 -25.69 -7.89
N GLN A 231 2.19 -24.74 -8.83
CA GLN A 231 3.47 -24.19 -9.29
C GLN A 231 4.15 -23.37 -8.18
N VAL A 232 3.40 -22.56 -7.46
CA VAL A 232 3.91 -21.72 -6.36
C VAL A 232 4.38 -22.59 -5.19
N ARG A 233 3.74 -23.74 -4.93
CA ARG A 233 4.11 -24.65 -3.84
C ARG A 233 5.56 -25.14 -3.94
N GLU A 234 6.04 -25.43 -5.13
CA GLU A 234 7.42 -25.85 -5.32
C GLU A 234 8.43 -24.76 -4.96
N GLU A 235 8.13 -23.52 -5.34
CA GLU A 235 8.97 -22.38 -4.99
C GLU A 235 8.92 -22.07 -3.48
N TYR A 236 7.75 -22.20 -2.84
CA TYR A 236 7.62 -22.11 -1.40
C TYR A 236 8.48 -23.14 -0.68
N TYR A 237 8.44 -24.40 -1.12
CA TYR A 237 9.25 -25.48 -0.55
C TYR A 237 10.75 -25.20 -0.66
N ARG A 238 11.20 -24.60 -1.79
CA ARG A 238 12.58 -24.16 -1.97
C ARG A 238 12.95 -23.04 -0.99
N LEU A 239 12.04 -22.09 -0.79
CA LEU A 239 12.25 -20.97 0.14
C LEU A 239 12.27 -21.46 1.59
N GLU A 240 11.34 -22.34 1.99
CA GLU A 240 11.31 -22.94 3.32
C GLU A 240 12.65 -23.65 3.65
N LYS A 241 13.14 -24.47 2.73
CA LYS A 241 14.44 -25.11 2.90
C LYS A 241 15.61 -24.14 2.96
N ARG A 242 15.58 -23.11 2.11
CA ARG A 242 16.67 -22.15 2.01
C ARG A 242 16.78 -21.26 3.25
N PHE A 243 15.66 -20.89 3.83
CA PHE A 243 15.59 -19.93 4.92
C PHE A 243 15.27 -20.57 6.26
N ASN A 244 15.03 -21.89 6.31
CA ASN A 244 14.62 -22.65 7.49
C ASN A 244 13.39 -22.00 8.18
N ILE A 245 12.37 -21.67 7.37
CA ILE A 245 11.08 -21.12 7.79
C ILE A 245 9.97 -22.06 7.33
N GLN A 246 8.83 -22.00 8.00
CA GLN A 246 7.61 -22.67 7.53
C GLN A 246 6.58 -21.60 7.17
N PHE A 247 6.06 -21.67 5.95
CA PHE A 247 4.94 -20.83 5.54
C PHE A 247 3.64 -21.48 5.96
N ASN A 248 2.70 -20.65 6.41
CA ASN A 248 1.33 -21.12 6.62
C ASN A 248 0.69 -21.49 5.27
N GLY A 249 -0.08 -22.56 5.21
CA GLY A 249 -0.78 -23.00 3.99
C GLY A 249 -1.65 -21.91 3.35
N ASN A 250 -2.20 -21.00 4.14
CA ASN A 250 -2.97 -19.85 3.68
C ASN A 250 -2.13 -18.86 2.85
N CYS A 251 -0.83 -18.72 3.12
CA CYS A 251 0.07 -17.89 2.32
C CYS A 251 0.17 -18.35 0.87
N LEU A 252 0.16 -19.68 0.64
CA LEU A 252 0.22 -20.24 -0.70
C LEU A 252 -1.01 -19.85 -1.52
N TYR A 253 -2.20 -20.01 -0.93
CA TYR A 253 -3.45 -19.67 -1.60
C TYR A 253 -3.60 -18.16 -1.82
N ALA A 254 -3.24 -17.36 -0.83
CA ALA A 254 -3.25 -15.89 -0.94
C ALA A 254 -2.36 -15.39 -2.08
N LEU A 255 -1.12 -15.90 -2.18
CA LEU A 255 -0.22 -15.56 -3.28
C LEU A 255 -0.76 -16.03 -4.63
N SER A 256 -1.35 -17.22 -4.69
CA SER A 256 -1.93 -17.75 -5.92
C SER A 256 -3.13 -16.90 -6.39
N HIS A 257 -3.99 -16.45 -5.49
CA HIS A 257 -5.07 -15.51 -5.78
C HIS A 257 -4.56 -14.17 -6.27
N TYR A 258 -3.55 -13.62 -5.60
CA TYR A 258 -2.91 -12.37 -6.02
C TYR A 258 -2.34 -12.47 -7.44
N LEU A 259 -1.65 -13.57 -7.77
CA LEU A 259 -1.08 -13.79 -9.09
C LEU A 259 -2.17 -13.92 -10.16
N ILE A 260 -3.28 -14.61 -9.87
CA ILE A 260 -4.44 -14.70 -10.77
C ILE A 260 -5.04 -13.33 -11.02
N HIS A 261 -5.29 -12.59 -9.96
CA HIS A 261 -5.88 -11.25 -10.08
C HIS A 261 -5.00 -10.33 -10.92
N ARG A 262 -3.69 -10.36 -10.69
CA ARG A 262 -2.73 -9.56 -11.43
C ARG A 262 -2.57 -10.01 -12.90
N SER A 263 -2.66 -11.31 -13.19
CA SER A 263 -2.59 -11.84 -14.58
C SER A 263 -3.82 -11.48 -15.42
N ARG A 264 -4.95 -11.19 -14.79
CA ARG A 264 -6.20 -10.76 -15.46
C ARG A 264 -6.27 -9.27 -15.74
N GLN A 265 -5.40 -8.47 -15.11
CA GLN A 265 -5.30 -7.05 -15.44
C GLN A 265 -4.58 -6.93 -16.79
N PRO A 266 -5.20 -6.28 -17.80
CA PRO A 266 -4.52 -6.05 -19.07
C PRO A 266 -3.26 -5.24 -18.77
N GLN A 267 -2.11 -5.80 -19.14
CA GLN A 267 -0.88 -5.01 -19.21
C GLN A 267 -1.16 -3.89 -20.21
N SER A 268 -1.40 -2.69 -19.71
CA SER A 268 -1.41 -1.51 -20.57
C SER A 268 0.02 -1.34 -21.07
N THR A 269 0.24 -1.84 -22.31
CA THR A 269 1.39 -1.49 -23.13
C THR A 269 1.44 0.01 -23.36
#